data_431a242d68c06c61471de015b10b100c
#
_entry.id   431a242d68c06c61471de015b10b100c
#
_cell.length_a   1.000
_cell.length_b   1.000
_cell.length_c   1.000
_cell.angle_alpha   90.00
_cell.angle_beta   90.00
_cell.angle_gamma   90.00
#
_symmetry.space_group_name_H-M   'P 1'
#
loop_
_entity.id
_entity.type
_entity.pdbx_description
1 polymer ?
#
loop_
_entity_poly.entity_id
_entity_poly.type
_entity_poly.pdbx_seq_one_letter_code
_entity_poly.pdbx_strand_id
1 'polypeptide(L)'
;LVFWMLTKCLGFGGVGGGSSSKADGKGDCVLFVGACGGGKTAMFQTLRSNQVFLDRTVTSMDVNETRTEVRSTKLGKSRRVRLVDLPGHPRLRAKLDRYAPGAEAIVFVVDAVDFTTQRRAVAEHLFEVLSHPAVQRRRCPLLIACNKSEKITAHPADFVRKRLEKEIEALRATQGTLEDTSGESGAGVIGKDGVEFAFDHLTRNAVS
;
A
#
# COMPACT_ATOMS: atom_id res chain seq x y z
N LEU A 1 -13.24 8.45 4.54
CA LEU A 1 -13.08 6.99 4.31
C LEU A 1 -11.62 6.57 4.56
N VAL A 2 -10.64 7.21 3.90
CA VAL A 2 -9.18 6.90 4.05
C VAL A 2 -8.72 7.04 5.51
N PHE A 3 -9.19 8.06 6.21
CA PHE A 3 -8.86 8.29 7.63
C PHE A 3 -9.35 7.15 8.53
N TRP A 4 -10.55 6.62 8.29
CA TRP A 4 -11.13 5.51 9.04
C TRP A 4 -10.38 4.19 8.77
N MET A 5 -9.95 3.97 7.54
CA MET A 5 -9.22 2.78 7.14
C MET A 5 -7.78 2.78 7.69
N LEU A 6 -7.11 3.93 7.69
CA LEU A 6 -5.80 4.09 8.33
C LEU A 6 -5.83 3.76 9.82
N THR A 7 -6.90 4.11 10.53
CA THR A 7 -7.03 3.78 11.95
C THR A 7 -7.16 2.28 12.21
N LYS A 8 -7.73 1.51 11.28
CA LYS A 8 -7.77 0.04 11.33
C LYS A 8 -6.38 -0.57 11.09
N CYS A 9 -5.66 -0.09 10.08
CA CYS A 9 -4.33 -0.59 9.73
C CYS A 9 -3.27 -0.29 10.80
N LEU A 10 -3.38 0.85 11.49
CA LEU A 10 -2.46 1.26 12.55
C LEU A 10 -2.71 0.57 13.91
N GLY A 11 -3.57 -0.45 13.97
CA GLY A 11 -3.76 -1.26 15.18
C GLY A 11 -4.44 -0.54 16.35
N PHE A 12 -5.26 0.48 16.07
CA PHE A 12 -6.11 1.13 17.09
C PHE A 12 -7.22 0.23 17.65
N GLY A 13 -7.36 -1.00 17.15
CA GLY A 13 -8.46 -1.91 17.44
C GLY A 13 -8.07 -3.26 18.04
N GLY A 14 -7.12 -3.34 18.99
CA GLY A 14 -6.77 -4.61 19.61
C GLY A 14 -6.04 -4.44 20.94
N VAL A 15 -6.80 -4.45 22.04
CA VAL A 15 -6.26 -4.79 23.37
C VAL A 15 -6.35 -6.31 23.49
N GLY A 16 -5.25 -6.99 23.17
CA GLY A 16 -5.04 -8.39 23.45
C GLY A 16 -3.65 -8.52 24.05
N GLY A 17 -3.58 -8.70 25.37
CA GLY A 17 -2.33 -8.96 26.07
C GLY A 17 -1.70 -10.26 25.59
N GLY A 18 -0.48 -10.18 25.11
CA GLY A 18 0.37 -11.29 24.73
C GLY A 18 1.79 -10.83 24.81
N SER A 19 2.53 -11.35 25.78
CA SER A 19 3.97 -11.19 25.99
C SER A 19 4.71 -11.41 24.66
N SER A 20 5.34 -10.38 24.10
CA SER A 20 6.06 -10.47 22.86
C SER A 20 7.55 -10.57 23.09
N SER A 21 8.13 -11.62 22.55
CA SER A 21 9.54 -11.70 22.17
C SER A 21 9.95 -10.46 21.37
N LYS A 22 11.06 -9.85 21.72
CA LYS A 22 11.74 -8.77 20.99
C LYS A 22 12.03 -9.24 19.55
N ALA A 23 11.27 -8.77 18.61
CA ALA A 23 11.56 -8.92 17.19
C ALA A 23 11.37 -7.57 16.51
N ASP A 24 12.39 -7.11 15.84
CA ASP A 24 12.51 -5.97 14.91
C ASP A 24 11.64 -4.75 15.22
N GLY A 25 12.29 -3.64 15.52
CA GLY A 25 11.69 -2.39 15.96
C GLY A 25 10.42 -2.03 15.21
N LYS A 26 9.37 -1.71 15.97
CA LYS A 26 8.07 -1.25 15.44
C LYS A 26 8.31 -0.15 14.40
N GLY A 27 7.74 -0.32 13.20
CA GLY A 27 7.82 0.69 12.15
C GLY A 27 7.30 2.04 12.66
N ASP A 28 7.81 3.12 12.10
CA ASP A 28 7.47 4.48 12.51
C ASP A 28 6.77 5.29 11.41
N CYS A 29 6.63 4.73 10.21
CA CYS A 29 6.08 5.46 9.07
C CYS A 29 4.97 4.73 8.33
N VAL A 30 4.04 5.51 7.79
CA VAL A 30 3.05 5.08 6.80
C VAL A 30 3.50 5.55 5.42
N LEU A 31 3.65 4.59 4.50
CA LEU A 31 4.09 4.86 3.14
C LEU A 31 2.89 5.03 2.21
N PHE A 32 2.87 6.11 1.44
CA PHE A 32 1.97 6.29 0.31
C PHE A 32 2.68 5.89 -0.96
N VAL A 33 2.18 4.86 -1.63
CA VAL A 33 2.75 4.27 -2.84
C VAL A 33 1.66 4.18 -3.92
N GLY A 34 2.03 4.06 -5.18
CA GLY A 34 1.08 3.92 -6.29
C GLY A 34 1.50 4.74 -7.51
N ALA A 35 0.77 4.61 -8.62
CA ALA A 35 1.09 5.25 -9.90
C ALA A 35 1.07 6.78 -9.84
N CYS A 36 1.72 7.43 -10.82
CA CYS A 36 1.61 8.87 -11.02
C CYS A 36 0.15 9.29 -11.24
N GLY A 37 -0.22 10.47 -10.75
CA GLY A 37 -1.57 11.01 -10.94
C GLY A 37 -2.67 10.37 -10.09
N GLY A 38 -2.39 9.30 -9.33
CA GLY A 38 -3.36 8.59 -8.48
C GLY A 38 -3.87 9.40 -7.28
N GLY A 39 -3.23 10.55 -6.95
CA GLY A 39 -3.65 11.43 -5.84
C GLY A 39 -3.00 11.15 -4.50
N LYS A 40 -1.87 10.42 -4.47
CA LYS A 40 -1.08 10.16 -3.24
C LYS A 40 -0.76 11.43 -2.47
N THR A 41 -0.18 12.41 -3.18
CA THR A 41 0.22 13.70 -2.59
C THR A 41 -0.98 14.49 -2.08
N ALA A 42 -2.13 14.42 -2.75
CA ALA A 42 -3.36 15.05 -2.25
C ALA A 42 -3.83 14.40 -0.94
N MET A 43 -3.83 13.06 -0.87
CA MET A 43 -4.10 12.35 0.38
C MET A 43 -3.12 12.69 1.50
N PHE A 44 -1.83 12.72 1.17
CA PHE A 44 -0.77 13.09 2.10
C PHE A 44 -1.00 14.51 2.66
N GLN A 45 -1.30 15.50 1.80
CA GLN A 45 -1.57 16.88 2.22
C GLN A 45 -2.84 16.99 3.07
N THR A 46 -3.90 16.26 2.70
CA THR A 46 -5.14 16.19 3.49
C THR A 46 -4.89 15.67 4.90
N LEU A 47 -4.10 14.61 5.04
CA LEU A 47 -3.76 14.05 6.35
C LEU A 47 -2.80 14.95 7.14
N ARG A 48 -1.89 15.65 6.45
CA ARG A 48 -0.96 16.58 7.06
C ARG A 48 -1.68 17.81 7.65
N SER A 49 -2.58 18.40 6.89
CA SER A 49 -3.30 19.63 7.29
C SER A 49 -4.53 19.36 8.13
N ASN A 50 -4.97 18.11 8.21
CA ASN A 50 -6.26 17.70 8.78
C ASN A 50 -7.47 18.44 8.13
N GLN A 51 -7.29 18.90 6.91
CA GLN A 51 -8.30 19.59 6.08
C GLN A 51 -8.30 18.96 4.68
N VAL A 52 -9.45 18.98 4.02
CA VAL A 52 -9.55 18.47 2.65
C VAL A 52 -8.72 19.35 1.73
N PHE A 53 -7.73 18.73 1.09
CA PHE A 53 -6.89 19.42 0.12
C PHE A 53 -7.57 19.41 -1.25
N LEU A 54 -8.01 20.58 -1.69
CA LEU A 54 -8.77 20.77 -2.94
C LEU A 54 -7.92 21.23 -4.12
N ASP A 55 -6.68 21.65 -3.86
CA ASP A 55 -5.79 22.14 -4.90
C ASP A 55 -5.23 21.01 -5.76
N ARG A 56 -4.88 21.35 -7.00
CA ARG A 56 -4.20 20.42 -7.90
C ARG A 56 -2.78 20.18 -7.42
N THR A 57 -2.40 18.90 -7.30
CA THR A 57 -1.01 18.52 -7.03
C THR A 57 -0.27 18.30 -8.34
N VAL A 58 1.01 18.67 -8.36
CA VAL A 58 1.94 18.32 -9.45
C VAL A 58 2.57 16.97 -9.13
N THR A 59 3.02 16.26 -10.15
CA THR A 59 3.75 15.00 -9.96
C THR A 59 4.99 15.23 -9.10
N SER A 60 5.06 14.56 -7.96
CA SER A 60 6.19 14.68 -7.04
C SER A 60 7.43 14.03 -7.64
N MET A 61 8.53 14.78 -7.70
CA MET A 61 9.84 14.29 -8.13
C MET A 61 10.67 13.81 -6.94
N ASP A 62 10.34 14.28 -5.75
CA ASP A 62 10.98 13.92 -4.50
C ASP A 62 10.01 13.33 -3.47
N VAL A 63 10.58 12.71 -2.44
CA VAL A 63 9.83 12.17 -1.31
C VAL A 63 9.38 13.32 -0.42
N ASN A 64 8.08 13.32 -0.10
CA ASN A 64 7.56 14.24 0.91
C ASN A 64 7.41 13.50 2.24
N GLU A 65 7.93 14.08 3.31
CA GLU A 65 7.81 13.53 4.64
C GLU A 65 7.20 14.54 5.61
N THR A 66 6.36 14.05 6.51
CA THR A 66 5.82 14.85 7.62
C THR A 66 5.52 13.99 8.82
N ARG A 67 5.48 14.60 10.00
CA ARG A 67 4.95 13.98 11.21
C ARG A 67 3.64 14.66 11.56
N THR A 68 2.59 13.90 11.66
CA THR A 68 1.25 14.41 11.99
C THR A 68 0.60 13.56 13.07
N GLU A 69 -0.40 14.11 13.70
CA GLU A 69 -1.21 13.41 14.68
C GLU A 69 -2.46 12.85 14.00
N VAL A 70 -2.55 11.53 13.92
CA VAL A 70 -3.73 10.84 13.38
C VAL A 70 -4.63 10.46 14.53
N ARG A 71 -5.86 10.96 14.52
CA ARG A 71 -6.87 10.68 15.53
C ARG A 71 -7.84 9.61 15.07
N SER A 72 -8.00 8.55 15.85
CA SER A 72 -9.03 7.56 15.60
C SER A 72 -10.41 8.11 15.95
N THR A 73 -11.29 8.21 14.96
CA THR A 73 -12.68 8.67 15.17
C THR A 73 -13.50 7.70 16.02
N LYS A 74 -13.16 6.39 16.02
CA LYS A 74 -13.87 5.39 16.81
C LYS A 74 -13.41 5.33 18.27
N LEU A 75 -12.11 5.50 18.52
CA LEU A 75 -11.52 5.28 19.86
C LEU A 75 -11.17 6.60 20.55
N GLY A 76 -11.33 7.74 19.90
CA GLY A 76 -10.94 9.05 20.41
C GLY A 76 -9.44 9.19 20.71
N LYS A 77 -8.63 8.15 20.42
CA LYS A 77 -7.19 8.14 20.64
C LYS A 77 -6.47 8.79 19.48
N SER A 78 -5.46 9.59 19.79
CA SER A 78 -4.55 10.14 18.78
C SER A 78 -3.17 9.48 18.89
N ARG A 79 -2.51 9.39 17.74
CA ARG A 79 -1.17 8.84 17.62
C ARG A 79 -0.34 9.69 16.66
N ARG A 80 0.85 10.01 17.06
CA ARG A 80 1.83 10.67 16.20
C ARG A 80 2.41 9.65 15.23
N VAL A 81 2.30 9.93 13.92
CA VAL A 81 2.70 9.06 12.81
C VAL A 81 3.56 9.85 11.84
N ARG A 82 4.61 9.23 11.33
CA ARG A 82 5.38 9.75 10.21
C ARG A 82 4.73 9.31 8.91
N LEU A 83 4.32 10.26 8.07
CA LEU A 83 3.80 10.01 6.74
C LEU A 83 4.91 10.22 5.72
N VAL A 84 4.99 9.35 4.73
CA VAL A 84 5.97 9.41 3.64
C VAL A 84 5.24 9.22 2.32
N ASP A 85 5.25 10.24 1.46
CA ASP A 85 4.70 10.19 0.10
C ASP A 85 5.82 9.88 -0.89
N LEU A 86 5.80 8.68 -1.46
CA LEU A 86 6.78 8.23 -2.43
C LEU A 86 6.37 8.62 -3.86
N PRO A 87 7.33 9.13 -4.68
CA PRO A 87 7.06 9.43 -6.07
C PRO A 87 6.57 8.20 -6.84
N GLY A 88 5.49 8.38 -7.63
CA GLY A 88 4.90 7.28 -8.41
C GLY A 88 5.63 6.97 -9.72
N HIS A 89 6.66 7.74 -10.09
CA HIS A 89 7.39 7.54 -11.34
C HIS A 89 8.24 6.26 -11.27
N PRO A 90 8.22 5.38 -12.29
CA PRO A 90 8.93 4.10 -12.27
C PRO A 90 10.43 4.21 -11.91
N ARG A 91 11.13 5.23 -12.43
CA ARG A 91 12.57 5.47 -12.14
C ARG A 91 12.86 5.79 -10.68
N LEU A 92 11.85 6.17 -9.90
CA LEU A 92 11.98 6.57 -8.51
C LEU A 92 11.48 5.50 -7.54
N ARG A 93 11.02 4.36 -8.05
CA ARG A 93 10.52 3.23 -7.23
C ARG A 93 11.59 2.65 -6.30
N ALA A 94 12.86 2.69 -6.71
CA ALA A 94 14.00 2.29 -5.86
C ALA A 94 14.06 3.05 -4.51
N LYS A 95 13.36 4.19 -4.39
CA LYS A 95 13.22 4.87 -3.10
C LYS A 95 12.45 4.02 -2.08
N LEU A 96 11.65 3.04 -2.51
CA LEU A 96 10.97 2.09 -1.64
C LEU A 96 11.96 1.33 -0.75
N ASP A 97 13.11 0.91 -1.28
CA ASP A 97 14.14 0.16 -0.55
C ASP A 97 14.61 0.89 0.72
N ARG A 98 14.68 2.22 0.64
CA ARG A 98 15.09 3.07 1.77
C ARG A 98 14.04 3.14 2.87
N TYR A 99 12.75 3.16 2.50
CA TYR A 99 11.65 3.44 3.44
C TYR A 99 10.91 2.18 3.90
N ALA A 100 10.88 1.12 3.10
CA ALA A 100 10.20 -0.13 3.42
C ALA A 100 10.66 -0.77 4.75
N PRO A 101 11.95 -0.74 5.13
CA PRO A 101 12.38 -1.25 6.42
C PRO A 101 11.75 -0.54 7.63
N GLY A 102 11.38 0.73 7.49
CA GLY A 102 10.71 1.54 8.52
C GLY A 102 9.18 1.56 8.43
N ALA A 103 8.60 0.87 7.43
CA ALA A 103 7.16 0.92 7.21
C ALA A 103 6.38 0.22 8.33
N GLU A 104 5.42 0.91 8.92
CA GLU A 104 4.41 0.34 9.82
C GLU A 104 3.15 -0.08 9.05
N ALA A 105 2.81 0.66 8.00
CA ALA A 105 1.71 0.37 7.08
C ALA A 105 1.99 0.98 5.71
N ILE A 106 1.36 0.42 4.69
CA ILE A 106 1.44 0.88 3.31
C ILE A 106 0.05 1.25 2.81
N VAL A 107 -0.08 2.42 2.23
CA VAL A 107 -1.28 2.88 1.50
C VAL A 107 -0.95 2.88 0.01
N PHE A 108 -1.48 1.92 -0.71
CA PHE A 108 -1.33 1.84 -2.15
C PHE A 108 -2.51 2.54 -2.83
N VAL A 109 -2.23 3.69 -3.45
CA VAL A 109 -3.26 4.55 -4.04
C VAL A 109 -3.47 4.21 -5.51
N VAL A 110 -4.70 3.89 -5.86
CA VAL A 110 -5.15 3.56 -7.21
C VAL A 110 -6.09 4.66 -7.72
N ASP A 111 -5.89 5.11 -8.94
CA ASP A 111 -6.85 5.97 -9.63
C ASP A 111 -8.02 5.13 -10.13
N ALA A 112 -9.19 5.29 -9.53
CA ALA A 112 -10.36 4.50 -9.90
C ALA A 112 -10.95 4.86 -11.28
N VAL A 113 -10.61 6.04 -11.82
CA VAL A 113 -11.07 6.50 -13.14
C VAL A 113 -10.22 5.89 -14.25
N ASP A 114 -8.89 6.02 -14.13
CA ASP A 114 -7.96 5.58 -15.17
C ASP A 114 -7.48 4.13 -14.97
N PHE A 115 -8.06 3.42 -14.01
CA PHE A 115 -7.62 2.08 -13.61
C PHE A 115 -7.53 1.10 -14.78
N THR A 116 -8.57 1.05 -15.64
CA THR A 116 -8.62 0.06 -16.73
C THR A 116 -7.48 0.24 -17.73
N THR A 117 -7.11 1.49 -18.02
CA THR A 117 -6.02 1.83 -18.93
C THR A 117 -4.65 1.47 -18.36
N GLN A 118 -4.47 1.68 -17.06
CA GLN A 118 -3.19 1.49 -16.38
C GLN A 118 -3.11 0.19 -15.57
N ARG A 119 -4.12 -0.68 -15.68
CA ARG A 119 -4.32 -1.87 -14.84
C ARG A 119 -3.04 -2.69 -14.67
N ARG A 120 -2.38 -3.03 -15.77
CA ARG A 120 -1.17 -3.86 -15.73
C ARG A 120 -0.01 -3.15 -15.01
N ALA A 121 0.24 -1.89 -15.35
CA ALA A 121 1.30 -1.11 -14.70
C ALA A 121 1.06 -0.91 -13.20
N VAL A 122 -0.22 -0.76 -12.79
CA VAL A 122 -0.62 -0.68 -11.38
C VAL A 122 -0.40 -2.01 -10.69
N ALA A 123 -0.76 -3.13 -11.32
CA ALA A 123 -0.55 -4.48 -10.79
C ALA A 123 0.94 -4.82 -10.65
N GLU A 124 1.76 -4.51 -11.66
CA GLU A 124 3.21 -4.70 -11.62
C GLU A 124 3.84 -3.91 -10.45
N HIS A 125 3.43 -2.65 -10.26
CA HIS A 125 3.92 -1.85 -9.15
C HIS A 125 3.46 -2.39 -7.79
N LEU A 126 2.21 -2.83 -7.67
CA LEU A 126 1.71 -3.46 -6.44
C LEU A 126 2.44 -4.77 -6.16
N PHE A 127 2.68 -5.57 -7.17
CA PHE A 127 3.44 -6.80 -7.09
C PHE A 127 4.87 -6.55 -6.59
N GLU A 128 5.57 -5.55 -7.13
CA GLU A 128 6.89 -5.13 -6.68
C GLU A 128 6.89 -4.74 -5.18
N VAL A 129 5.87 -3.99 -4.73
CA VAL A 129 5.72 -3.63 -3.33
C VAL A 129 5.49 -4.85 -2.44
N LEU A 130 4.63 -5.79 -2.87
CA LEU A 130 4.31 -7.01 -2.13
C LEU A 130 5.49 -7.99 -2.08
N SER A 131 6.29 -8.06 -3.16
CA SER A 131 7.48 -8.91 -3.25
C SER A 131 8.66 -8.35 -2.45
N HIS A 132 8.60 -7.09 -2.02
CA HIS A 132 9.73 -6.45 -1.34
C HIS A 132 10.08 -7.16 -0.03
N PRO A 133 11.34 -7.60 0.17
CA PRO A 133 11.71 -8.46 1.33
C PRO A 133 11.40 -7.85 2.69
N ALA A 134 11.57 -6.51 2.83
CA ALA A 134 11.25 -5.84 4.08
C ALA A 134 9.74 -5.78 4.35
N VAL A 135 8.91 -5.63 3.31
CA VAL A 135 7.44 -5.63 3.42
C VAL A 135 6.95 -7.00 3.86
N GLN A 136 7.45 -8.07 3.23
CA GLN A 136 7.10 -9.45 3.57
C GLN A 136 7.55 -9.83 4.97
N ARG A 137 8.82 -9.60 5.32
CA ARG A 137 9.38 -9.93 6.64
C ARG A 137 8.62 -9.23 7.76
N ARG A 138 8.28 -7.96 7.58
CA ARG A 138 7.53 -7.17 8.55
C ARG A 138 6.04 -7.45 8.55
N ARG A 139 5.52 -8.11 7.50
CA ARG A 139 4.08 -8.32 7.30
C ARG A 139 3.32 -7.00 7.40
N CYS A 140 3.82 -5.98 6.69
CA CYS A 140 3.22 -4.64 6.73
C CYS A 140 1.77 -4.70 6.29
N PRO A 141 0.82 -4.15 7.07
CA PRO A 141 -0.55 -3.97 6.62
C PRO A 141 -0.58 -3.13 5.35
N LEU A 142 -1.32 -3.61 4.35
CA LEU A 142 -1.54 -2.92 3.09
C LEU A 142 -2.99 -2.45 3.00
N LEU A 143 -3.18 -1.18 2.67
CA LEU A 143 -4.45 -0.60 2.30
C LEU A 143 -4.43 -0.22 0.83
N ILE A 144 -5.33 -0.78 0.02
CA ILE A 144 -5.57 -0.32 -1.35
C ILE A 144 -6.63 0.77 -1.29
N ALA A 145 -6.24 2.00 -1.62
CA ALA A 145 -7.11 3.16 -1.61
C ALA A 145 -7.54 3.52 -3.04
N CYS A 146 -8.78 3.19 -3.40
CA CYS A 146 -9.39 3.59 -4.68
C CYS A 146 -9.78 5.06 -4.60
N ASN A 147 -8.94 5.93 -5.16
CA ASN A 147 -9.13 7.37 -5.17
C ASN A 147 -9.95 7.83 -6.36
N LYS A 148 -10.48 9.06 -6.29
CA LYS A 148 -11.37 9.70 -7.28
C LYS A 148 -12.70 8.95 -7.48
N SER A 149 -13.13 8.19 -6.48
CA SER A 149 -14.36 7.39 -6.49
C SER A 149 -15.65 8.25 -6.55
N GLU A 150 -15.53 9.55 -6.35
CA GLU A 150 -16.61 10.51 -6.52
C GLU A 150 -16.98 10.77 -7.99
N LYS A 151 -16.13 10.37 -8.92
CA LYS A 151 -16.38 10.57 -10.36
C LYS A 151 -17.29 9.48 -10.91
N ILE A 152 -18.21 9.86 -11.78
CA ILE A 152 -19.18 8.94 -12.42
C ILE A 152 -18.48 7.82 -13.21
N THR A 153 -17.29 8.10 -13.76
CA THR A 153 -16.48 7.14 -14.53
C THR A 153 -15.59 6.26 -13.66
N ALA A 154 -15.63 6.44 -12.33
CA ALA A 154 -14.81 5.67 -11.42
C ALA A 154 -15.31 4.23 -11.29
N HIS A 155 -14.37 3.29 -11.34
CA HIS A 155 -14.68 1.88 -11.12
C HIS A 155 -14.89 1.59 -9.62
N PRO A 156 -15.86 0.72 -9.26
CA PRO A 156 -16.06 0.29 -7.89
C PRO A 156 -14.82 -0.42 -7.32
N ALA A 157 -14.60 -0.29 -6.01
CA ALA A 157 -13.45 -0.91 -5.33
C ALA A 157 -13.38 -2.43 -5.53
N ASP A 158 -14.53 -3.13 -5.50
CA ASP A 158 -14.61 -4.57 -5.73
C ASP A 158 -14.17 -4.97 -7.14
N PHE A 159 -14.48 -4.14 -8.12
CA PHE A 159 -14.01 -4.34 -9.50
C PHE A 159 -12.50 -4.19 -9.59
N VAL A 160 -11.95 -3.12 -9.00
CA VAL A 160 -10.50 -2.86 -8.95
C VAL A 160 -9.80 -4.03 -8.26
N ARG A 161 -10.31 -4.48 -7.11
CA ARG A 161 -9.78 -5.62 -6.35
C ARG A 161 -9.69 -6.88 -7.19
N LYS A 162 -10.80 -7.33 -7.77
CA LYS A 162 -10.87 -8.56 -8.58
C LYS A 162 -9.96 -8.50 -9.80
N ARG A 163 -9.80 -7.33 -10.40
CA ARG A 163 -8.91 -7.16 -11.56
C ARG A 163 -7.44 -7.18 -11.16
N LEU A 164 -7.09 -6.57 -10.02
CA LEU A 164 -5.72 -6.65 -9.49
C LEU A 164 -5.35 -8.07 -9.09
N GLU A 165 -6.25 -8.83 -8.46
CA GLU A 165 -6.02 -10.23 -8.12
C GLU A 165 -5.66 -11.05 -9.35
N LYS A 166 -6.40 -10.90 -10.46
CA LYS A 166 -6.11 -11.59 -11.72
C LYS A 166 -4.77 -11.18 -12.35
N GLU A 167 -4.45 -9.90 -12.35
CA GLU A 167 -3.17 -9.45 -12.92
C GLU A 167 -1.98 -9.91 -12.06
N ILE A 168 -2.12 -9.90 -10.73
CA ILE A 168 -1.09 -10.41 -9.81
C ILE A 168 -0.90 -11.91 -10.00
N GLU A 169 -1.98 -12.68 -10.20
CA GLU A 169 -1.87 -14.12 -10.50
C GLU A 169 -1.10 -14.36 -11.79
N ALA A 170 -1.37 -13.61 -12.85
CA ALA A 170 -0.63 -13.70 -14.10
C ALA A 170 0.87 -13.36 -13.92
N LEU A 171 1.19 -12.37 -13.08
CA LEU A 171 2.58 -12.00 -12.76
C LEU A 171 3.29 -13.11 -11.96
N ARG A 172 2.60 -13.75 -10.99
CA ARG A 172 3.10 -14.91 -10.24
C ARG A 172 3.48 -16.06 -11.17
N ALA A 173 2.57 -16.42 -12.08
CA ALA A 173 2.80 -17.49 -13.04
C ALA A 173 4.03 -17.20 -13.93
N THR A 174 4.24 -15.95 -14.33
CA THR A 174 5.39 -15.56 -15.14
C THR A 174 6.70 -15.65 -14.36
N GLN A 175 6.70 -15.24 -13.09
CA GLN A 175 7.91 -15.35 -12.25
C GLN A 175 8.28 -16.79 -11.92
N GLY A 176 7.31 -17.64 -11.58
CA GLY A 176 7.56 -19.05 -11.30
C GLY A 176 8.30 -19.77 -12.45
N THR A 177 7.92 -19.47 -13.69
CA THR A 177 8.61 -20.00 -14.89
C THR A 177 10.04 -19.48 -15.07
N LEU A 178 10.35 -18.28 -14.58
CA LEU A 178 11.70 -17.71 -14.67
C LEU A 178 12.63 -18.25 -13.56
N GLU A 179 12.11 -18.47 -12.37
CA GLU A 179 12.86 -19.03 -11.23
C GLU A 179 13.24 -20.51 -11.47
N ASP A 180 12.34 -21.30 -12.08
CA ASP A 180 12.63 -22.69 -12.49
C ASP A 180 13.78 -22.75 -13.52
N THR A 181 14.00 -21.70 -14.28
CA THR A 181 15.04 -21.63 -15.32
C THR A 181 16.37 -21.08 -14.81
N SER A 182 16.37 -20.23 -13.78
CA SER A 182 17.57 -19.54 -13.28
C SER A 182 18.15 -20.09 -11.98
N GLY A 183 17.41 -20.92 -11.25
CA GLY A 183 17.86 -21.51 -9.97
C GLY A 183 18.09 -20.50 -8.83
N GLU A 184 17.75 -19.24 -9.03
CA GLU A 184 17.84 -18.20 -8.00
C GLU A 184 16.47 -17.94 -7.35
N SER A 185 16.25 -18.56 -6.21
CA SER A 185 15.11 -18.30 -5.31
C SER A 185 15.28 -16.94 -4.60
N GLY A 186 14.99 -15.84 -5.29
CA GLY A 186 15.25 -14.50 -4.76
C GLY A 186 14.01 -13.66 -4.42
N ALA A 187 12.87 -13.89 -5.03
CA ALA A 187 11.65 -13.16 -4.75
C ALA A 187 10.72 -14.00 -3.87
N GLY A 188 10.36 -13.49 -2.70
CA GLY A 188 9.43 -14.21 -1.82
C GLY A 188 8.09 -14.47 -2.50
N VAL A 189 7.61 -15.70 -2.41
CA VAL A 189 6.31 -16.12 -2.96
C VAL A 189 5.20 -15.28 -2.34
N ILE A 190 4.43 -14.57 -3.19
CA ILE A 190 3.27 -13.80 -2.77
C ILE A 190 2.05 -14.71 -2.74
N GLY A 191 1.37 -14.81 -1.58
CA GLY A 191 0.18 -15.64 -1.41
C GLY A 191 0.50 -17.09 -1.03
N LYS A 192 -0.38 -18.01 -1.38
CA LYS A 192 -0.24 -19.45 -1.11
C LYS A 192 0.09 -20.20 -2.40
N ASP A 193 1.01 -21.15 -2.30
CA ASP A 193 1.37 -22.01 -3.44
C ASP A 193 0.19 -22.87 -3.87
N GLY A 194 0.00 -23.01 -5.19
CA GLY A 194 -1.04 -23.86 -5.77
C GLY A 194 -2.47 -23.34 -5.63
N VAL A 195 -2.66 -22.11 -5.10
CA VAL A 195 -3.98 -21.48 -4.97
C VAL A 195 -3.98 -20.17 -5.73
N GLU A 196 -5.07 -19.89 -6.46
CA GLU A 196 -5.26 -18.58 -7.13
C GLU A 196 -5.10 -17.45 -6.12
N PHE A 197 -4.41 -16.39 -6.55
CA PHE A 197 -4.12 -15.27 -5.68
C PHE A 197 -5.40 -14.52 -5.29
N ALA A 198 -5.60 -14.34 -4.00
CA ALA A 198 -6.59 -13.43 -3.44
C ALA A 198 -5.96 -12.61 -2.31
N PHE A 199 -6.33 -11.35 -2.20
CA PHE A 199 -5.82 -10.49 -1.13
C PHE A 199 -6.14 -11.05 0.27
N ASP A 200 -7.22 -11.82 0.41
CA ASP A 200 -7.58 -12.48 1.67
C ASP A 200 -6.56 -13.55 2.11
N HIS A 201 -5.74 -14.06 1.18
CA HIS A 201 -4.65 -14.99 1.49
C HIS A 201 -3.41 -14.30 2.04
N LEU A 202 -3.30 -12.99 1.91
CA LEU A 202 -2.26 -12.20 2.56
C LEU A 202 -2.58 -12.08 4.06
N THR A 203 -2.44 -13.21 4.78
CA THR A 203 -2.76 -13.33 6.20
C THR A 203 -2.06 -12.24 7.03
N ARG A 204 -2.82 -11.24 7.48
CA ARG A 204 -2.52 -10.02 8.23
C ARG A 204 -2.30 -8.75 7.40
N ASN A 205 -2.35 -8.79 6.09
CA ASN A 205 -2.50 -7.59 5.31
C ASN A 205 -4.01 -7.34 5.17
N ALA A 206 -4.56 -6.43 5.97
CA ALA A 206 -5.95 -6.02 5.81
C ALA A 206 -6.02 -5.20 4.51
N VAL A 207 -6.47 -5.85 3.44
CA VAL A 207 -6.94 -5.16 2.24
C VAL A 207 -8.40 -4.78 2.53
N SER A 208 -8.67 -3.52 2.60
CA SER A 208 -10.06 -3.02 2.75
C SER A 208 -10.30 -1.87 1.80
#